data_37aca7410ff0a61ce2027977d0c88b7d
#
_entry.id   37aca7410ff0a61ce2027977d0c88b7d
#
_cell.length_a   1.000
_cell.length_b   1.000
_cell.length_c   1.000
_cell.angle_alpha   90.00
_cell.angle_beta   90.00
_cell.angle_gamma   90.00
#
_symmetry.space_group_name_H-M   'P 1'
#
loop_
_entity.id
_entity.type
_entity.pdbx_description
1 polymer ?
#
loop_
_entity_poly.entity_id
_entity_poly.type
_entity_poly.pdbx_seq_one_letter_code
_entity_poly.pdbx_strand_id
1 'polypeptide(L)'
;SVEEEINNSLNNMDNEDSSGSSSNAPEASADDTLNLTTEKFTIKYTKHTITKDFAGNPCIMVYYDYTNNSSSASSAMVDVSLKAYQHGESCEAAIPENNDDAIDHFTAEIQPGQTVNVCQAFTLTDESDVTVQAQEAFSFDEDATARQILKVK
;
A
#
# COMPACT_ATOMS: atom_id res chain seq x y z
N SER A 1 -23.26 3.77 13.64
CA SER A 1 -23.05 3.03 13.96
C SER A 1 -22.94 2.57 14.01
N VAL A 2 -23.15 2.87 14.07
CA VAL A 2 -22.86 1.95 14.39
C VAL A 2 -23.25 1.40 14.42
N GLU A 3 -23.59 1.56 14.55
CA GLU A 3 -23.81 0.72 14.75
C GLU A 3 -24.19 0.68 14.17
N GLU A 4 -24.48 1.32 13.97
CA GLU A 4 -24.65 0.80 13.68
C GLU A 4 -24.29 0.73 13.05
N GLU A 5 -24.38 1.24 12.99
CA GLU A 5 -23.90 0.60 12.72
C GLU A 5 -23.51 -0.06 12.73
N ILE A 6 -23.80 0.23 12.90
CA ILE A 6 -23.39 -0.78 13.11
C ILE A 6 -23.74 -1.18 12.90
N ASN A 7 -24.21 -0.87 12.86
CA ASN A 7 -24.45 -1.66 12.79
C ASN A 7 -24.46 -1.53 12.06
N ASN A 8 -24.71 -0.99 11.87
CA ASN A 8 -24.55 -1.39 11.44
C ASN A 8 -23.96 -1.57 11.06
N SER A 9 -23.95 -1.27 11.00
CA SER A 9 -23.36 -2.03 10.98
C SER A 9 -23.23 -2.65 11.14
N LEU A 10 -23.50 -2.70 11.18
CA LEU A 10 -23.45 -3.75 11.43
C LEU A 10 -23.86 -3.99 11.13
N ASN A 11 -24.33 -3.64 11.06
CA ASN A 11 -24.57 -4.32 10.94
C ASN A 11 -24.48 -4.31 10.31
N ASN A 12 -24.73 -3.94 10.08
CA ASN A 12 -24.42 -4.55 9.74
C ASN A 12 -23.93 -4.93 9.53
N MET A 13 -24.05 -4.84 9.34
CA MET A 13 -23.61 -5.69 9.36
C MET A 13 -23.56 -6.30 9.13
N ASP A 14 -23.91 -6.20 8.97
CA ASP A 14 -23.87 -7.12 8.87
C ASP A 14 -23.80 -7.43 8.26
N ASN A 15 -24.22 -7.37 7.93
CA ASN A 15 -24.02 -8.03 7.51
C ASN A 15 -23.69 -8.29 6.85
N GLU A 16 -23.75 -8.29 6.50
CA GLU A 16 -23.30 -8.84 6.07
C GLU A 16 -22.82 -9.26 5.55
N ASP A 17 -23.16 -9.35 5.25
CA ASP A 17 -22.56 -9.97 4.87
C ASP A 17 -22.03 -10.45 4.50
N SER A 18 -22.22 -10.65 4.17
CA SER A 18 -21.63 -11.14 3.97
C SER A 18 -20.93 -11.65 3.57
N SER A 19 -21.07 -11.78 3.31
CA SER A 19 -20.32 -12.12 3.10
C SER A 19 -19.50 -12.41 3.04
N GLY A 20 -19.47 -12.46 3.02
CA GLY A 20 -18.62 -12.65 3.18
C GLY A 20 -17.76 -12.70 2.97
N SER A 21 -18.33 -12.30 2.78
CA SER A 21 -17.26 -12.48 2.42
C SER A 21 -16.10 -12.60 3.07
N SER A 22 -15.84 -12.94 3.40
CA SER A 22 -14.62 -13.28 3.94
C SER A 22 -13.44 -12.72 3.23
N SER A 23 -13.62 -11.90 2.30
CA SER A 23 -12.52 -11.29 1.59
C SER A 23 -11.77 -10.35 2.52
N ASN A 24 -10.44 -10.45 2.51
CA ASN A 24 -9.56 -9.55 3.23
C ASN A 24 -9.07 -8.41 2.36
N ALA A 25 -9.57 -8.33 1.13
CA ALA A 25 -9.14 -7.29 0.21
C ALA A 25 -9.68 -5.94 0.66
N PRO A 26 -8.88 -4.90 0.60
CA PRO A 26 -9.36 -3.55 0.90
C PRO A 26 -10.33 -3.09 -0.18
N GLU A 27 -11.29 -2.26 0.21
CA GLU A 27 -12.19 -1.60 -0.72
C GLU A 27 -11.72 -0.16 -0.88
N ALA A 28 -11.62 0.29 -2.12
CA ALA A 28 -11.17 1.64 -2.40
C ALA A 28 -12.05 2.24 -3.49
N SER A 29 -12.26 3.55 -3.41
CA SER A 29 -12.96 4.27 -4.44
C SER A 29 -11.96 4.89 -5.42
N ALA A 30 -12.47 5.34 -6.57
CA ALA A 30 -11.60 5.89 -7.63
C ALA A 30 -10.87 7.16 -7.19
N ASP A 31 -11.39 7.86 -6.17
CA ASP A 31 -10.80 9.11 -5.71
C ASP A 31 -9.81 8.93 -4.55
N ASP A 32 -9.68 7.71 -4.03
CA ASP A 32 -8.75 7.46 -2.94
C ASP A 32 -7.31 7.57 -3.40
N THR A 33 -6.45 8.12 -2.54
CA THR A 33 -5.02 8.27 -2.82
C THR A 33 -4.20 7.61 -1.72
N LEU A 34 -3.00 7.18 -2.09
CA LEU A 34 -2.09 6.51 -1.19
C LEU A 34 -1.26 7.56 -0.43
N ASN A 35 -1.95 8.41 0.32
CA ASN A 35 -1.32 9.45 1.12
C ASN A 35 -1.66 9.18 2.58
N LEU A 36 -0.63 9.10 3.42
CA LEU A 36 -0.81 8.76 4.83
C LEU A 36 0.21 9.51 5.66
N THR A 37 -0.25 10.17 6.73
CA THR A 37 0.63 10.83 7.68
C THR A 37 0.38 10.24 9.06
N THR A 38 1.46 9.81 9.70
CA THR A 38 1.43 9.33 11.08
C THR A 38 2.47 10.13 11.88
N GLU A 39 2.58 9.83 13.15
CA GLU A 39 3.61 10.46 13.98
C GLU A 39 5.01 10.06 13.54
N LYS A 40 5.13 8.91 12.89
CA LYS A 40 6.43 8.36 12.50
C LYS A 40 6.83 8.76 11.09
N PHE A 41 5.87 8.88 10.17
CA PHE A 41 6.19 9.11 8.77
C PHE A 41 5.03 9.73 8.01
N THR A 42 5.36 10.27 6.84
CA THR A 42 4.38 10.66 5.82
C THR A 42 4.76 9.95 4.54
N ILE A 43 3.77 9.38 3.86
CA ILE A 43 3.97 8.88 2.50
C ILE A 43 2.99 9.58 1.57
N LYS A 44 3.45 9.81 0.32
CA LYS A 44 2.63 10.42 -0.73
C LYS A 44 2.92 9.69 -2.03
N TYR A 45 1.87 9.17 -2.63
CA TYR A 45 1.97 8.51 -3.92
C TYR A 45 2.54 9.47 -4.97
N THR A 46 3.46 8.98 -5.83
CA THR A 46 3.99 9.79 -6.93
C THR A 46 3.64 9.20 -8.29
N LYS A 47 3.85 7.92 -8.51
CA LYS A 47 3.55 7.29 -9.81
C LYS A 47 3.58 5.78 -9.66
N HIS A 48 3.19 5.08 -10.72
CA HIS A 48 3.45 3.65 -10.85
C HIS A 48 3.78 3.32 -12.29
N THR A 49 4.52 2.26 -12.50
CA THR A 49 4.89 1.79 -13.83
C THR A 49 4.68 0.29 -13.89
N ILE A 50 4.45 -0.22 -15.11
CA ILE A 50 4.33 -1.66 -15.35
C ILE A 50 5.57 -2.07 -16.12
N THR A 51 6.24 -3.11 -15.61
CA THR A 51 7.46 -3.61 -16.22
C THR A 51 7.53 -5.12 -16.00
N LYS A 52 8.72 -5.70 -16.08
CA LYS A 52 8.93 -7.12 -15.86
C LYS A 52 9.87 -7.31 -14.69
N ASP A 53 9.69 -8.42 -13.98
CA ASP A 53 10.66 -8.82 -12.96
C ASP A 53 11.82 -9.54 -13.64
N PHE A 54 12.83 -9.93 -12.85
CA PHE A 54 14.03 -10.53 -13.41
C PHE A 54 13.76 -11.92 -14.02
N ALA A 55 12.60 -12.53 -13.71
CA ALA A 55 12.20 -13.80 -14.29
C ALA A 55 11.34 -13.62 -15.55
N GLY A 56 11.08 -12.37 -15.95
CA GLY A 56 10.30 -12.07 -17.14
C GLY A 56 8.81 -11.97 -16.93
N ASN A 57 8.34 -12.03 -15.69
CA ASN A 57 6.92 -11.91 -15.38
C ASN A 57 6.52 -10.45 -15.21
N PRO A 58 5.25 -10.10 -15.54
CA PRO A 58 4.83 -8.70 -15.35
C PRO A 58 4.81 -8.32 -13.88
N CYS A 59 5.19 -7.08 -13.60
CA CYS A 59 5.13 -6.55 -12.25
C CYS A 59 4.80 -5.07 -12.29
N ILE A 60 4.29 -4.57 -11.16
CA ILE A 60 3.98 -3.16 -10.99
C ILE A 60 4.99 -2.56 -10.01
N MET A 61 5.54 -1.39 -10.37
CA MET A 61 6.43 -0.63 -9.50
C MET A 61 5.65 0.55 -8.97
N VAL A 62 5.50 0.62 -7.66
CA VAL A 62 4.72 1.69 -7.00
C VAL A 62 5.69 2.61 -6.31
N TYR A 63 5.62 3.90 -6.66
CA TYR A 63 6.53 4.92 -6.14
C TYR A 63 5.80 5.85 -5.18
N TYR A 64 6.45 6.17 -4.08
CA TYR A 64 5.92 7.16 -3.14
C TYR A 64 7.06 7.91 -2.47
N ASP A 65 6.79 9.15 -2.04
CA ASP A 65 7.74 9.90 -1.24
C ASP A 65 7.54 9.50 0.23
N TYR A 66 8.63 9.16 0.89
CA TYR A 66 8.65 8.80 2.30
C TYR A 66 9.39 9.89 3.07
N THR A 67 8.73 10.45 4.09
CA THR A 67 9.33 11.45 4.97
C THR A 67 9.40 10.87 6.39
N ASN A 68 10.57 10.95 6.99
CA ASN A 68 10.75 10.49 8.38
C ASN A 68 10.31 11.62 9.32
N ASN A 69 9.16 11.45 9.99
CA ASN A 69 8.62 12.43 10.93
C ASN A 69 9.12 12.21 12.35
N SER A 70 9.88 11.14 12.59
CA SER A 70 10.31 10.81 13.94
C SER A 70 11.58 11.53 14.31
N SER A 71 12.03 11.38 15.56
CA SER A 71 13.22 12.04 16.07
C SER A 71 14.48 11.19 15.90
N SER A 72 14.38 10.02 15.31
CA SER A 72 15.54 9.16 15.07
C SER A 72 15.50 8.63 13.64
N ALA A 73 16.67 8.22 13.12
CA ALA A 73 16.74 7.68 11.78
C ALA A 73 15.88 6.43 11.63
N SER A 74 15.27 6.24 10.47
CA SER A 74 14.41 5.10 10.20
C SER A 74 14.40 4.82 8.72
N SER A 75 13.64 3.81 8.30
CA SER A 75 13.52 3.45 6.89
C SER A 75 12.08 3.14 6.55
N ALA A 76 11.75 3.24 5.26
CA ALA A 76 10.40 2.87 4.80
C ALA A 76 10.14 1.40 5.11
N MET A 77 11.14 0.54 4.99
CA MET A 77 10.98 -0.88 5.27
C MET A 77 10.50 -1.12 6.71
N VAL A 78 11.02 -0.35 7.66
CA VAL A 78 10.67 -0.50 9.06
C VAL A 78 9.30 0.12 9.38
N ASP A 79 9.02 1.27 8.78
CA ASP A 79 7.88 2.10 9.15
C ASP A 79 6.60 1.79 8.38
N VAL A 80 6.72 1.45 7.09
CA VAL A 80 5.58 1.40 6.18
C VAL A 80 5.23 -0.03 5.82
N SER A 81 3.96 -0.39 5.99
CA SER A 81 3.44 -1.65 5.45
C SER A 81 2.64 -1.31 4.20
N LEU A 82 3.15 -1.68 3.04
CA LEU A 82 2.46 -1.48 1.77
C LEU A 82 2.13 -2.84 1.17
N LYS A 83 0.86 -3.03 0.81
CA LYS A 83 0.39 -4.26 0.20
C LYS A 83 -0.35 -3.93 -1.08
N ALA A 84 -0.32 -4.87 -2.02
CA ALA A 84 -1.03 -4.73 -3.29
C ALA A 84 -1.95 -5.93 -3.47
N TYR A 85 -3.10 -5.71 -4.10
CA TYR A 85 -4.12 -6.75 -4.27
C TYR A 85 -4.68 -6.71 -5.69
N GLN A 86 -4.88 -7.89 -6.27
CA GLN A 86 -5.67 -8.07 -7.49
C GLN A 86 -6.71 -9.13 -7.20
N HIS A 87 -7.97 -8.89 -7.61
CA HIS A 87 -9.06 -9.85 -7.40
C HIS A 87 -9.21 -10.29 -5.95
N GLY A 88 -8.88 -9.41 -5.01
CA GLY A 88 -9.00 -9.72 -3.60
C GLY A 88 -7.86 -10.54 -3.03
N GLU A 89 -6.84 -10.85 -3.81
CA GLU A 89 -5.68 -11.61 -3.35
C GLU A 89 -4.45 -10.73 -3.31
N SER A 90 -3.63 -10.91 -2.28
CA SER A 90 -2.41 -10.13 -2.16
C SER A 90 -1.40 -10.54 -3.23
N CYS A 91 -0.73 -9.55 -3.80
CA CYS A 91 0.35 -9.77 -4.77
C CYS A 91 1.65 -9.94 -4.01
N GLU A 92 2.50 -10.83 -4.51
CA GLU A 92 3.80 -11.05 -3.88
C GLU A 92 4.78 -9.95 -4.28
N ALA A 93 5.77 -9.72 -3.44
CA ALA A 93 6.83 -8.78 -3.76
C ALA A 93 7.60 -9.27 -4.98
N ALA A 94 7.98 -8.33 -5.84
CA ALA A 94 8.71 -8.64 -7.06
C ALA A 94 10.06 -7.93 -7.06
N ILE A 95 11.02 -8.50 -7.79
CA ILE A 95 12.32 -7.88 -8.01
C ILE A 95 12.34 -7.46 -9.48
N PRO A 96 12.24 -6.15 -9.78
CA PRO A 96 12.23 -5.68 -11.16
C PRO A 96 13.53 -6.04 -11.89
N GLU A 97 13.44 -6.20 -13.22
CA GLU A 97 14.62 -6.58 -13.99
C GLU A 97 15.67 -5.48 -14.02
N ASN A 98 15.25 -4.22 -13.89
CA ASN A 98 16.18 -3.08 -13.86
C ASN A 98 16.13 -2.42 -12.51
N ASN A 99 17.30 -2.06 -11.99
CA ASN A 99 17.38 -1.37 -10.71
C ASN A 99 17.05 0.12 -10.88
N ASP A 100 16.61 0.73 -9.79
CA ASP A 100 16.20 2.13 -9.73
C ASP A 100 16.59 2.61 -8.33
N ASP A 101 17.08 3.83 -8.22
CA ASP A 101 17.49 4.36 -6.92
C ASP A 101 16.37 4.30 -5.90
N ALA A 102 15.13 4.50 -6.34
CA ALA A 102 13.97 4.46 -5.44
C ALA A 102 13.81 3.07 -4.82
N ILE A 103 14.18 2.00 -5.52
CA ILE A 103 14.14 0.65 -4.96
C ILE A 103 15.11 0.55 -3.79
N ASP A 104 16.31 1.09 -3.96
CA ASP A 104 17.33 1.05 -2.92
C ASP A 104 16.93 1.89 -1.71
N HIS A 105 16.14 2.94 -1.92
CA HIS A 105 15.70 3.81 -0.83
C HIS A 105 14.74 3.12 0.14
N PHE A 106 14.13 2.00 -0.26
CA PHE A 106 13.21 1.29 0.63
C PHE A 106 13.89 0.83 1.91
N THR A 107 15.13 0.40 1.81
CA THR A 107 15.89 -0.09 2.96
C THR A 107 16.87 0.95 3.49
N ALA A 108 16.99 2.11 2.85
CA ALA A 108 17.95 3.13 3.24
C ALA A 108 17.56 3.79 4.56
N GLU A 109 18.56 4.13 5.35
CA GLU A 109 18.36 4.83 6.61
C GLU A 109 18.17 6.31 6.33
N ILE A 110 17.04 6.88 6.73
CA ILE A 110 16.66 8.25 6.44
C ILE A 110 16.66 9.04 7.74
N GLN A 111 17.34 10.17 7.73
CA GLN A 111 17.44 11.04 8.90
C GLN A 111 16.11 11.74 9.19
N PRO A 112 15.88 12.16 10.45
CA PRO A 112 14.65 12.88 10.79
C PRO A 112 14.42 14.09 9.90
N GLY A 113 13.18 14.25 9.44
CA GLY A 113 12.79 15.37 8.61
C GLY A 113 13.12 15.26 7.14
N GLN A 114 13.82 14.22 6.72
CA GLN A 114 14.23 14.05 5.33
C GLN A 114 13.22 13.24 4.54
N THR A 115 13.16 13.49 3.24
CA THR A 115 12.25 12.82 2.32
C THR A 115 13.04 12.18 1.19
N VAL A 116 12.65 10.92 0.84
CA VAL A 116 13.21 10.24 -0.32
C VAL A 116 12.08 9.59 -1.09
N ASN A 117 12.31 9.40 -2.40
CA ASN A 117 11.36 8.65 -3.23
C ASN A 117 11.69 7.17 -3.11
N VAL A 118 10.66 6.36 -2.85
CA VAL A 118 10.79 4.92 -2.60
C VAL A 118 9.97 4.17 -3.62
N CYS A 119 10.45 3.00 -4.03
CA CYS A 119 9.71 2.11 -4.92
C CYS A 119 9.57 0.74 -4.28
N GLN A 120 8.36 0.19 -4.33
CA GLN A 120 8.11 -1.20 -3.98
C GLN A 120 7.39 -1.85 -5.16
N ALA A 121 7.81 -3.07 -5.50
CA ALA A 121 7.30 -3.76 -6.67
C ALA A 121 6.54 -5.01 -6.27
N PHE A 122 5.52 -5.35 -7.07
CA PHE A 122 4.65 -6.49 -6.81
C PHE A 122 4.38 -7.24 -8.11
N THR A 123 4.30 -8.57 -8.01
CA THR A 123 3.99 -9.43 -9.14
C THR A 123 2.53 -9.27 -9.54
N LEU A 124 2.27 -9.24 -10.85
CA LEU A 124 0.92 -9.14 -11.39
C LEU A 124 0.48 -10.50 -11.93
N THR A 125 -0.80 -10.84 -11.71
CA THR A 125 -1.37 -12.07 -12.26
C THR A 125 -2.05 -11.81 -13.60
N ASP A 126 -2.54 -10.59 -13.83
CA ASP A 126 -3.18 -10.22 -15.08
C ASP A 126 -3.17 -8.68 -15.21
N GLU A 127 -3.98 -8.14 -16.13
CA GLU A 127 -4.00 -6.71 -16.40
C GLU A 127 -5.13 -5.98 -15.67
N SER A 128 -5.72 -6.61 -14.66
CA SER A 128 -6.76 -5.95 -13.88
C SER A 128 -6.15 -4.91 -12.94
N ASP A 129 -7.01 -4.01 -12.45
CA ASP A 129 -6.57 -2.95 -11.54
C ASP A 129 -5.97 -3.54 -10.27
N VAL A 130 -5.02 -2.81 -9.70
CA VAL A 130 -4.37 -3.16 -8.45
C VAL A 130 -4.84 -2.18 -7.39
N THR A 131 -5.26 -2.70 -6.23
CA THR A 131 -5.54 -1.86 -5.08
C THR A 131 -4.34 -1.93 -4.16
N VAL A 132 -3.72 -0.78 -3.87
CA VAL A 132 -2.62 -0.71 -2.91
C VAL A 132 -3.14 -0.14 -1.60
N GLN A 133 -2.59 -0.64 -0.51
CA GLN A 133 -2.97 -0.23 0.83
C GLN A 133 -1.72 -0.03 1.66
N ALA A 134 -1.63 1.11 2.34
CA ALA A 134 -0.51 1.42 3.22
C ALA A 134 -1.01 1.70 4.62
N GLN A 135 -0.22 1.29 5.59
CA GLN A 135 -0.44 1.60 6.99
C GLN A 135 0.90 1.57 7.71
N GLU A 136 0.91 2.04 8.95
CA GLU A 136 2.10 1.95 9.79
C GLU A 136 2.37 0.48 10.09
N ALA A 137 3.61 0.05 9.92
CA ALA A 137 3.99 -1.34 10.18
C ALA A 137 3.71 -1.69 11.63
N PHE A 138 3.16 -2.88 11.84
CA PHE A 138 2.81 -3.40 13.16
C PHE A 138 1.73 -2.60 13.88
N SER A 139 0.98 -1.77 13.13
CA SER A 139 -0.15 -1.03 13.69
C SER A 139 -1.39 -1.90 13.67
N PHE A 140 -2.19 -1.77 14.73
CA PHE A 140 -3.50 -2.41 14.77
C PHE A 140 -4.63 -1.39 14.57
N ASP A 141 -4.28 -0.15 14.22
CA ASP A 141 -5.26 0.90 13.99
C ASP A 141 -5.66 0.89 12.52
N GLU A 142 -6.79 0.28 12.21
CA GLU A 142 -7.26 0.17 10.84
C GLU A 142 -7.73 1.50 10.27
N ASP A 143 -7.99 2.48 11.13
CA ASP A 143 -8.41 3.81 10.67
C ASP A 143 -7.24 4.59 10.07
N ALA A 144 -6.00 4.21 10.41
CA ALA A 144 -4.81 4.88 9.90
C ALA A 144 -4.28 4.14 8.68
N THR A 145 -5.11 3.99 7.65
CA THR A 145 -4.73 3.34 6.40
C THR A 145 -5.03 4.26 5.22
N ALA A 146 -4.27 4.08 4.15
CA ALA A 146 -4.51 4.77 2.89
C ALA A 146 -4.58 3.73 1.78
N ARG A 147 -5.43 3.99 0.79
CA ARG A 147 -5.64 3.05 -0.34
C ARG A 147 -5.69 3.82 -1.64
N GLN A 148 -5.36 3.14 -2.72
CA GLN A 148 -5.48 3.73 -4.05
C GLN A 148 -5.64 2.61 -5.07
N ILE A 149 -6.48 2.85 -6.09
CA ILE A 149 -6.62 1.93 -7.22
C ILE A 149 -5.68 2.37 -8.32
N LEU A 150 -4.83 1.46 -8.77
CA LEU A 150 -3.84 1.72 -9.81
C LEU A 150 -4.23 0.95 -11.08
N LYS A 151 -4.19 1.63 -12.20
CA LYS A 151 -4.50 1.00 -13.49
C LYS A 151 -3.26 0.29 -14.00
N VAL A 152 -3.44 -0.95 -14.46
CA VAL A 152 -2.37 -1.73 -15.07
C VAL A 152 -2.39 -1.54 -16.59
N LYS A 153 -3.58 -1.38 -17.14
CA LYS A 153 -3.76 -1.29 -18.58
C LYS A 153 -4.23 0.08 -19.03
#